data_d1d3d9db310d8e570153417d2222dbe1
#
_entry.id   d1d3d9db310d8e570153417d2222dbe1
#
_cell.length_a   1.000
_cell.length_b   1.000
_cell.length_c   1.000
_cell.angle_alpha   90.00
_cell.angle_beta   90.00
_cell.angle_gamma   90.00
#
_symmetry.space_group_name_H-M   'P 1'
#
loop_
_entity.id
_entity.type
_entity.pdbx_description
1 polymer ?
#
loop_
_entity_poly.entity_id
_entity_poly.type
_entity_poly.pdbx_seq_one_letter_code
_entity_poly.pdbx_strand_id
1 'polypeptide(L)' 'ATVKLFDVESESEVTYRIVGQDEADIKAGLISINSPVAKALIGHRVDDEVNIKVPSGIRSYEIIDINYV' A
#
# COMPACT_ATOMS: atom_id res chain seq x y z
N ALA A 1 -9.72 -1.44 -4.61
CA ALA A 1 -8.65 -2.42 -4.84
C ALA A 1 -8.00 -2.83 -3.54
N THR A 2 -7.58 -4.07 -3.46
CA THR A 2 -6.84 -4.62 -2.33
C THR A 2 -5.43 -4.94 -2.78
N VAL A 3 -4.43 -4.41 -2.07
CA VAL A 3 -3.02 -4.61 -2.42
C VAL A 3 -2.32 -5.31 -1.26
N LYS A 4 -1.68 -6.42 -1.57
CA LYS A 4 -0.88 -7.15 -0.60
C LYS A 4 0.58 -6.83 -0.83
N LEU A 5 1.25 -6.35 0.22
CA LEU A 5 2.62 -5.90 0.16
C LEU A 5 3.50 -6.70 1.12
N PHE A 6 4.76 -6.85 0.76
CA PHE A 6 5.77 -7.40 1.65
C PHE A 6 6.68 -6.26 2.11
N ASP A 7 6.77 -6.07 3.41
CA ASP A 7 7.68 -5.09 4.00
C ASP A 7 9.07 -5.73 4.09
N VAL A 8 9.99 -5.23 3.27
CA VAL A 8 11.33 -5.81 3.16
C VAL A 8 12.12 -5.63 4.45
N GLU A 9 11.90 -4.55 5.18
CA GLU A 9 12.66 -4.27 6.41
C GLU A 9 12.24 -5.16 7.57
N SER A 10 10.93 -5.30 7.78
CA SER A 10 10.41 -6.11 8.89
C SER A 10 10.14 -7.55 8.51
N GLU A 11 10.29 -7.89 7.21
CA GLU A 11 9.98 -9.20 6.65
C GLU A 11 8.55 -9.63 6.98
N SER A 12 7.62 -8.69 6.92
CA SER A 12 6.21 -8.89 7.24
C SER A 12 5.34 -8.58 6.04
N GLU A 13 4.21 -9.26 5.95
CA GLU A 13 3.21 -8.94 4.93
C GLU A 13 2.20 -7.95 5.50
N VAL A 14 1.82 -6.97 4.67
CA VAL A 14 0.76 -6.02 5.01
C VAL A 14 -0.24 -5.98 3.87
N THR A 15 -1.50 -5.80 4.22
CA THR A 15 -2.57 -5.70 3.22
C THR A 15 -3.24 -4.34 3.38
N TYR A 16 -3.30 -3.61 2.28
CA TYR A 16 -4.01 -2.34 2.24
C TYR A 16 -5.16 -2.42 1.25
N ARG A 17 -6.27 -1.84 1.64
CA ARG A 17 -7.43 -1.72 0.77
C ARG A 17 -7.61 -0.25 0.39
N ILE A 18 -7.64 0.03 -0.90
CA ILE A 18 -7.85 1.39 -1.39
C ILE A 18 -9.35 1.65 -1.45
N VAL A 19 -9.80 2.66 -0.71
CA VAL A 19 -11.21 3.01 -0.57
C VAL A 19 -11.40 4.51 -0.81
N GLY A 20 -12.66 4.95 -0.85
CA GLY A 20 -12.97 6.36 -0.92
C GLY A 20 -12.47 7.09 0.33
N GLN A 21 -12.28 8.41 0.19
CA GLN A 21 -11.73 9.23 1.26
C GLN A 21 -12.52 9.13 2.57
N ASP A 22 -13.84 9.02 2.49
CA ASP A 22 -14.70 8.95 3.66
C ASP A 22 -14.60 7.63 4.41
N GLU A 23 -14.12 6.59 3.76
CA GLU A 23 -14.00 5.25 4.35
C GLU A 23 -12.58 4.94 4.81
N ALA A 24 -11.63 5.84 4.58
CA ALA A 24 -10.23 5.59 4.88
C ALA A 24 -9.99 5.48 6.37
N ASP A 25 -9.30 4.41 6.78
CA ASP A 25 -8.87 4.18 8.16
C ASP A 25 -7.57 3.39 8.14
N ILE A 26 -6.47 4.08 8.37
CA ILE A 26 -5.14 3.46 8.32
C ILE A 26 -5.00 2.33 9.33
N LYS A 27 -5.62 2.45 10.50
CA LYS A 27 -5.56 1.41 11.53
C LYS A 27 -6.25 0.12 11.08
N ALA A 28 -7.27 0.24 10.24
CA ALA A 28 -7.96 -0.91 9.68
C ALA A 28 -7.36 -1.37 8.35
N GLY A 29 -6.29 -0.74 7.89
CA GLY A 29 -5.69 -1.05 6.60
C GLY A 29 -6.41 -0.44 5.41
N LEU A 30 -7.31 0.52 5.65
CA LEU A 30 -8.06 1.20 4.60
C LEU A 30 -7.38 2.52 4.27
N ILE A 31 -6.90 2.67 3.05
CA ILE A 31 -6.23 3.89 2.62
C ILE A 31 -7.06 4.62 1.58
N SER A 32 -7.05 5.95 1.67
CA SER A 32 -7.75 6.79 0.70
C SER A 32 -7.09 6.72 -0.67
N ILE A 33 -7.90 6.70 -1.71
CA ILE A 33 -7.41 6.74 -3.09
C ILE A 33 -6.57 8.01 -3.36
N ASN A 34 -6.77 9.06 -2.56
CA ASN A 34 -6.01 10.30 -2.66
C ASN A 34 -4.76 10.32 -1.79
N SER A 35 -4.54 9.26 -1.01
CA SER A 35 -3.37 9.15 -0.14
C SER A 35 -2.09 9.01 -0.95
N PRO A 36 -0.95 9.56 -0.47
CA PRO A 36 0.35 9.33 -1.12
C PRO A 36 0.70 7.85 -1.24
N VAL A 37 0.32 7.04 -0.25
CA VAL A 37 0.55 5.60 -0.29
C VAL A 37 -0.25 4.96 -1.42
N ALA A 38 -1.55 5.31 -1.53
CA ALA A 38 -2.38 4.79 -2.61
C ALA A 38 -1.86 5.23 -3.98
N LYS A 39 -1.43 6.47 -4.12
CA LYS A 39 -0.86 6.98 -5.37
C LYS A 39 0.43 6.26 -5.73
N ALA A 40 1.24 5.91 -4.74
CA ALA A 40 2.46 5.16 -4.97
C ALA A 40 2.17 3.73 -5.44
N LEU A 41 1.03 3.16 -5.04
CA LEU A 41 0.65 1.80 -5.41
C LEU A 41 -0.10 1.74 -6.75
N ILE A 42 -0.86 2.79 -7.07
CA ILE A 42 -1.61 2.85 -8.33
C ILE A 42 -0.63 2.93 -9.50
N GLY A 43 -0.84 2.08 -10.50
CA GLY A 43 0.03 2.03 -11.67
C GLY A 43 1.19 1.05 -11.55
N HIS A 44 1.42 0.50 -10.37
CA HIS A 44 2.39 -0.57 -10.20
C HIS A 44 1.73 -1.94 -10.42
N ARG A 45 2.57 -2.93 -10.66
CA ARG A 45 2.13 -4.31 -10.92
C ARG A 45 2.63 -5.24 -9.83
N VAL A 46 2.10 -6.47 -9.83
CA VAL A 46 2.64 -7.54 -9.01
C VAL A 46 4.13 -7.70 -9.30
N ASP A 47 4.92 -7.95 -8.27
CA ASP A 47 6.38 -8.06 -8.28
C ASP A 47 7.12 -6.73 -8.44
N ASP A 48 6.41 -5.61 -8.54
CA ASP A 48 7.05 -4.29 -8.52
C ASP A 48 7.47 -3.94 -7.08
N GLU A 49 8.57 -3.21 -6.98
CA GLU A 49 9.01 -2.65 -5.70
C GLU A 49 8.62 -1.19 -5.64
N VAL A 50 8.04 -0.77 -4.52
CA VAL A 50 7.64 0.62 -4.31
C VAL A 50 8.34 1.18 -3.07
N ASN A 51 8.74 2.43 -3.15
CA ASN A 51 9.31 3.16 -2.03
C ASN A 51 8.28 4.16 -1.55
N ILE A 52 7.87 4.04 -0.29
CA ILE A 52 6.85 4.88 0.29
C ILE A 52 7.50 5.77 1.35
N LYS A 53 7.29 7.07 1.22
CA LYS A 53 7.81 8.03 2.18
C LYS A 53 6.86 8.12 3.37
N VAL A 54 7.38 7.80 4.55
CA VAL A 54 6.64 7.90 5.80
C VAL A 54 7.38 8.87 6.73
N PRO A 55 6.74 9.35 7.83
CA PRO A 55 7.39 10.30 8.75
C PRO A 55 8.72 9.81 9.32
N SER A 56 8.89 8.50 9.45
CA SER A 56 10.13 7.92 9.98
C SER A 56 11.20 7.66 8.92
N GLY A 57 10.92 7.97 7.64
CA GLY A 57 11.87 7.75 6.55
C GLY A 57 11.22 7.16 5.32
N ILE A 58 11.99 6.45 4.53
CA ILE A 58 11.51 5.79 3.32
C ILE A 58 11.46 4.29 3.59
N ARG A 59 10.32 3.68 3.29
CA ARG A 59 10.15 2.23 3.40
C ARG A 59 9.97 1.62 2.04
N SER A 60 10.61 0.46 1.84
CA SER A 60 10.50 -0.29 0.60
C SER A 60 9.51 -1.44 0.79
N TYR A 61 8.60 -1.56 -0.15
CA TYR A 61 7.62 -2.64 -0.18
C TYR A 61 7.66 -3.34 -1.52
N GLU A 62 7.43 -4.63 -1.51
CA GLU A 62 7.28 -5.42 -2.73
C GLU A 62 5.81 -5.79 -2.89
N ILE A 63 5.25 -5.56 -4.06
CA ILE A 63 3.85 -5.88 -4.34
C ILE A 63 3.74 -7.38 -4.59
N ILE A 64 3.05 -8.08 -3.69
CA ILE A 64 2.84 -9.52 -3.79
C ILE A 64 1.62 -9.83 -4.63
N ASP A 65 0.54 -9.08 -4.42
CA ASP A 65 -0.72 -9.32 -5.11
C ASP A 65 -1.56 -8.05 -5.18
N ILE A 66 -2.32 -7.91 -6.25
CA ILE A 66 -3.25 -6.80 -6.43
C ILE A 66 -4.60 -7.38 -6.85
N ASN A 67 -5.63 -7.06 -6.10
CA ASN A 67 -6.99 -7.48 -6.39
C ASN A 67 -7.85 -6.25 -6.65
N TYR A 68 -8.41 -6.17 -7.84
CA TYR A 68 -9.22 -5.03 -8.28
C TYR A 68 -10.72 -5.21 -8.03
N VAL A 69 -11.07 -5.87 -7.00
CA VAL A 69 -12.48 -6.07 -6.64
C VAL A 69 -13.03 -4.87 -5.90
#